data_15793794aa7c3ca6ebb2241c70169d13
#
_entry.id   15793794aa7c3ca6ebb2241c70169d13
#
_cell.length_a   1.000
_cell.length_b   1.000
_cell.length_c   1.000
_cell.angle_alpha   90.00
_cell.angle_beta   90.00
_cell.angle_gamma   90.00
#
_symmetry.space_group_name_H-M   'P 1'
#
loop_
_entity.id
_entity.type
_entity.pdbx_description
1 polymer ?
#
loop_
_entity_poly.entity_id
_entity_poly.type
_entity_poly.pdbx_seq_one_letter_code
_entity_poly.pdbx_strand_id
1 'polypeptide(L)'
;MVLIWGVEMSERVREDPVSNVLKWLLLAVAVATFALLGWTTKFTYEAAPPIPEKLVSADGATLMSGADIVAGKAGFQKADLMDYGSLYGMGSYFGEDYTAAYLVRLAELTEANLAARGQSASARAGMQAELRGLDLTRPVVTVPPALAAAIERLRGEIAASLLRHDFAKGWTASYSLDPQGAAETADFLIYSALTTVAQRPGSAVSWTQNWPFEPLVGNAPTVDTFRWTWISFCFTFFAFGAVLY
;
A
#
# COMPACT_ATOMS: atom_id res chain seq x y z
N MET A 1 -57.87 24.22 46.87
CA MET A 1 -57.98 25.15 45.72
C MET A 1 -56.61 25.72 45.46
N VAL A 2 -55.81 25.08 44.60
CA VAL A 2 -54.47 25.55 44.23
C VAL A 2 -54.43 25.50 42.70
N LEU A 3 -54.39 26.71 42.08
CA LEU A 3 -54.22 26.90 40.66
C LEU A 3 -52.72 26.64 40.32
N ILE A 4 -52.47 25.66 39.48
CA ILE A 4 -51.15 25.47 38.86
C ILE A 4 -51.17 26.12 37.52
N TRP A 5 -50.38 27.18 37.38
CA TRP A 5 -50.09 27.85 36.12
C TRP A 5 -49.17 26.96 35.28
N GLY A 6 -49.71 26.35 34.22
CA GLY A 6 -48.91 25.75 33.17
C GLY A 6 -48.36 26.83 32.24
N VAL A 7 -47.13 27.17 32.38
CA VAL A 7 -46.41 27.95 31.36
C VAL A 7 -45.88 26.99 30.34
N GLU A 8 -46.60 26.82 29.25
CA GLU A 8 -46.10 26.15 28.05
C GLU A 8 -45.15 27.13 27.32
N MET A 9 -43.86 27.08 27.66
CA MET A 9 -42.86 27.74 26.84
C MET A 9 -42.51 26.82 25.68
N SER A 10 -43.30 26.81 24.65
CA SER A 10 -42.90 26.38 23.32
C SER A 10 -41.99 27.44 22.72
N GLU A 11 -40.72 27.41 23.11
CA GLU A 11 -39.70 28.17 22.41
C GLU A 11 -39.43 27.41 21.08
N ARG A 12 -40.19 27.75 20.04
CA ARG A 12 -39.81 27.36 18.67
C ARG A 12 -38.50 28.08 18.39
N VAL A 13 -37.40 27.32 18.44
CA VAL A 13 -36.14 27.74 17.87
C VAL A 13 -36.44 28.05 16.40
N ARG A 14 -36.50 29.33 16.10
CA ARG A 14 -36.69 29.86 14.74
C ARG A 14 -35.33 29.63 14.07
N GLU A 15 -35.17 28.46 13.41
CA GLU A 15 -34.03 28.26 12.55
C GLU A 15 -34.10 29.32 11.46
N ASP A 16 -33.12 30.22 11.46
CA ASP A 16 -33.00 31.21 10.39
C ASP A 16 -32.80 30.45 9.07
N PRO A 17 -33.63 30.73 8.06
CA PRO A 17 -33.53 29.99 6.80
C PRO A 17 -32.14 30.26 6.18
N VAL A 18 -31.38 29.21 5.93
CA VAL A 18 -30.09 29.30 5.25
C VAL A 18 -30.24 30.09 3.94
N SER A 19 -29.43 31.13 3.76
CA SER A 19 -29.53 32.00 2.60
C SER A 19 -29.37 31.21 1.28
N ASN A 20 -30.11 31.63 0.24
CA ASN A 20 -30.01 30.96 -1.07
C ASN A 20 -28.60 31.07 -1.67
N VAL A 21 -27.87 32.14 -1.38
CA VAL A 21 -26.47 32.30 -1.80
C VAL A 21 -25.61 31.22 -1.20
N LEU A 22 -25.76 30.93 0.11
CA LEU A 22 -25.02 29.89 0.78
C LEU A 22 -25.36 28.50 0.23
N LYS A 23 -26.63 28.23 -0.08
CA LYS A 23 -27.05 26.96 -0.71
C LYS A 23 -26.38 26.75 -2.06
N TRP A 24 -26.37 27.78 -2.91
CA TRP A 24 -25.72 27.71 -4.23
C TRP A 24 -24.19 27.59 -4.11
N LEU A 25 -23.57 28.27 -3.14
CA LEU A 25 -22.15 28.14 -2.87
C LEU A 25 -21.81 26.73 -2.42
N LEU A 26 -22.58 26.17 -1.49
CA LEU A 26 -22.38 24.79 -1.04
C LEU A 26 -22.56 23.78 -2.18
N LEU A 27 -23.58 23.98 -3.02
CA LEU A 27 -23.78 23.14 -4.20
C LEU A 27 -22.60 23.23 -5.17
N ALA A 28 -22.10 24.43 -5.45
CA ALA A 28 -20.94 24.62 -6.32
C ALA A 28 -19.68 23.95 -5.77
N VAL A 29 -19.42 24.09 -4.47
CA VAL A 29 -18.30 23.42 -3.79
C VAL A 29 -18.47 21.89 -3.85
N ALA A 30 -19.67 21.38 -3.57
CA ALA A 30 -19.94 19.94 -3.64
C ALA A 30 -19.69 19.40 -5.06
N VAL A 31 -20.23 20.05 -6.10
CA VAL A 31 -20.03 19.64 -7.50
C VAL A 31 -18.54 19.66 -7.87
N ALA A 32 -17.81 20.73 -7.52
CA ALA A 32 -16.37 20.83 -7.79
C ALA A 32 -15.58 19.72 -7.07
N THR A 33 -15.94 19.45 -5.82
CA THR A 33 -15.31 18.39 -5.02
C THR A 33 -15.55 17.00 -5.64
N PHE A 34 -16.80 16.68 -6.01
CA PHE A 34 -17.10 15.40 -6.64
C PHE A 34 -16.46 15.24 -8.02
N ALA A 35 -16.40 16.33 -8.81
CA ALA A 35 -15.69 16.32 -10.09
C ALA A 35 -14.18 16.04 -9.90
N LEU A 36 -13.55 16.71 -8.92
CA LEU A 36 -12.15 16.48 -8.58
C LEU A 36 -11.92 15.05 -8.07
N LEU A 37 -12.77 14.56 -7.18
CA LEU A 37 -12.69 13.17 -6.68
C LEU A 37 -12.84 12.15 -7.80
N GLY A 38 -13.78 12.34 -8.70
CA GLY A 38 -13.95 11.45 -9.87
C GLY A 38 -12.72 11.44 -10.77
N TRP A 39 -12.16 12.61 -11.04
CA TRP A 39 -10.93 12.73 -11.83
C TRP A 39 -9.73 12.07 -11.14
N THR A 40 -9.51 12.35 -9.86
CA THR A 40 -8.40 11.75 -9.10
C THR A 40 -8.56 10.25 -8.92
N THR A 41 -9.79 9.75 -8.76
CA THR A 41 -10.07 8.31 -8.71
C THR A 41 -9.66 7.63 -10.03
N LYS A 42 -10.09 8.19 -11.17
CA LYS A 42 -9.69 7.68 -12.49
C LYS A 42 -8.17 7.67 -12.65
N PHE A 43 -7.53 8.80 -12.32
CA PHE A 43 -6.06 8.92 -12.39
C PHE A 43 -5.35 7.89 -11.50
N THR A 44 -5.84 7.64 -10.30
CA THR A 44 -5.28 6.65 -9.36
C THR A 44 -5.40 5.24 -9.95
N TYR A 45 -6.53 4.89 -10.54
CA TYR A 45 -6.71 3.60 -11.21
C TYR A 45 -5.75 3.40 -12.39
N GLU A 46 -5.58 4.41 -13.22
CA GLU A 46 -4.68 4.36 -14.38
C GLU A 46 -3.19 4.32 -13.98
N ALA A 47 -2.85 4.92 -12.82
CA ALA A 47 -1.48 4.96 -12.31
C ALA A 47 -1.13 3.80 -11.36
N ALA A 48 -2.11 2.98 -10.97
CA ALA A 48 -1.88 1.85 -10.07
C ALA A 48 -0.96 0.79 -10.68
N PRO A 49 -0.13 0.11 -9.88
CA PRO A 49 0.67 -1.01 -10.38
C PRO A 49 -0.26 -2.13 -10.89
N PRO A 50 -0.05 -2.65 -12.11
CA PRO A 50 -0.88 -3.70 -12.66
C PRO A 50 -0.57 -5.03 -11.96
N ILE A 51 -1.61 -5.81 -11.66
CA ILE A 51 -1.46 -7.17 -11.16
C ILE A 51 -1.34 -8.10 -12.38
N PRO A 52 -0.19 -8.77 -12.59
CA PRO A 52 -0.03 -9.72 -13.68
C PRO A 52 -0.93 -10.95 -13.47
N GLU A 53 -1.26 -11.66 -14.55
CA GLU A 53 -2.00 -12.92 -14.42
C GLU A 53 -1.22 -13.95 -13.60
N LYS A 54 0.10 -14.01 -13.82
CA LYS A 54 1.01 -14.86 -13.04
C LYS A 54 2.46 -14.42 -13.11
N LEU A 55 3.20 -14.69 -12.04
CA LEU A 55 4.66 -14.69 -12.03
C LEU A 55 5.13 -16.16 -12.14
N VAL A 56 6.08 -16.42 -13.04
CA VAL A 56 6.60 -17.76 -13.28
C VAL A 56 8.13 -17.76 -13.14
N SER A 57 8.68 -18.87 -12.67
CA SER A 57 10.12 -19.13 -12.70
C SER A 57 10.61 -19.37 -14.13
N ALA A 58 11.92 -19.40 -14.33
CA ALA A 58 12.53 -19.58 -15.65
C ALA A 58 12.18 -20.92 -16.31
N ASP A 59 11.84 -21.94 -15.53
CA ASP A 59 11.38 -23.26 -15.98
C ASP A 59 9.87 -23.33 -16.22
N GLY A 60 9.14 -22.21 -16.01
CA GLY A 60 7.71 -22.08 -16.26
C GLY A 60 6.82 -22.45 -15.08
N ALA A 61 7.36 -22.84 -13.93
CA ALA A 61 6.57 -23.10 -12.73
C ALA A 61 5.94 -21.79 -12.20
N THR A 62 4.67 -21.85 -11.82
CA THR A 62 3.96 -20.69 -11.27
C THR A 62 4.42 -20.43 -9.84
N LEU A 63 4.96 -19.24 -9.58
CA LEU A 63 5.36 -18.76 -8.26
C LEU A 63 4.15 -18.18 -7.51
N MET A 64 3.38 -17.31 -8.17
CA MET A 64 2.13 -16.72 -7.65
C MET A 64 1.24 -16.32 -8.81
N SER A 65 -0.07 -16.36 -8.61
CA SER A 65 -1.05 -15.87 -9.58
C SER A 65 -1.63 -14.53 -9.18
N GLY A 66 -2.20 -13.80 -10.13
CA GLY A 66 -2.94 -12.57 -9.85
C GLY A 66 -4.15 -12.82 -8.93
N ALA A 67 -4.76 -14.00 -9.01
CA ALA A 67 -5.85 -14.39 -8.12
C ALA A 67 -5.35 -14.55 -6.66
N ASP A 68 -4.18 -15.16 -6.46
CA ASP A 68 -3.57 -15.31 -5.13
C ASP A 68 -3.22 -13.94 -4.53
N ILE A 69 -2.68 -13.02 -5.33
CA ILE A 69 -2.38 -11.63 -4.90
C ILE A 69 -3.67 -10.92 -4.44
N VAL A 70 -4.76 -11.05 -5.19
CA VAL A 70 -6.05 -10.44 -4.83
C VAL A 70 -6.67 -11.09 -3.58
N ALA A 71 -6.62 -12.42 -3.48
CA ALA A 71 -7.07 -13.16 -2.31
C ALA A 71 -6.23 -12.80 -1.07
N GLY A 72 -4.90 -12.66 -1.26
CA GLY A 72 -3.98 -12.26 -0.21
C GLY A 72 -4.24 -10.86 0.34
N LYS A 73 -4.69 -9.92 -0.50
CA LYS A 73 -5.15 -8.60 -0.04
C LYS A 73 -6.35 -8.74 0.92
N ALA A 74 -7.29 -9.62 0.62
CA ALA A 74 -8.42 -9.90 1.51
C ALA A 74 -7.95 -10.58 2.82
N GLY A 75 -6.98 -11.50 2.73
CA GLY A 75 -6.34 -12.12 3.88
C GLY A 75 -5.63 -11.09 4.78
N PHE A 76 -4.89 -10.16 4.19
CA PHE A 76 -4.24 -9.05 4.89
C PHE A 76 -5.24 -8.20 5.69
N GLN A 77 -6.39 -7.87 5.10
CA GLN A 77 -7.47 -7.14 5.77
C GLN A 77 -8.14 -7.99 6.86
N LYS A 78 -8.41 -9.26 6.58
CA LYS A 78 -9.04 -10.19 7.54
C LYS A 78 -8.20 -10.42 8.79
N ALA A 79 -6.88 -10.44 8.65
CA ALA A 79 -5.95 -10.60 9.76
C ALA A 79 -5.62 -9.31 10.50
N ASP A 80 -6.27 -8.18 10.15
CA ASP A 80 -6.07 -6.84 10.74
C ASP A 80 -4.60 -6.39 10.75
N LEU A 81 -3.83 -6.75 9.73
CA LEU A 81 -2.39 -6.48 9.70
C LEU A 81 -2.05 -4.99 9.67
N MET A 82 -2.98 -4.13 9.23
CA MET A 82 -2.83 -2.68 9.29
C MET A 82 -2.84 -2.11 10.72
N ASP A 83 -3.39 -2.86 11.67
CA ASP A 83 -3.42 -2.46 13.08
C ASP A 83 -2.08 -2.71 13.77
N TYR A 84 -1.25 -3.59 13.21
CA TYR A 84 0.09 -3.89 13.73
C TYR A 84 1.18 -3.08 13.07
N GLY A 85 1.16 -3.03 11.74
CA GLY A 85 2.17 -2.42 10.94
C GLY A 85 1.59 -1.58 9.82
N SER A 86 2.41 -1.23 8.86
CA SER A 86 2.00 -0.42 7.72
C SER A 86 2.28 -1.13 6.40
N LEU A 87 1.54 -0.70 5.38
CA LEU A 87 1.76 -1.09 3.99
C LEU A 87 1.97 0.20 3.18
N TYR A 88 3.05 0.32 2.46
CA TYR A 88 3.45 1.55 1.75
C TYR A 88 3.55 2.79 2.67
N GLY A 89 3.95 2.62 3.91
CA GLY A 89 4.01 3.69 4.91
C GLY A 89 2.65 4.11 5.47
N MET A 90 1.57 3.41 5.11
CA MET A 90 0.21 3.67 5.59
C MET A 90 -0.23 2.55 6.53
N GLY A 91 -0.65 2.91 7.73
CA GLY A 91 -1.10 1.97 8.76
C GLY A 91 -0.61 2.36 10.15
N SER A 92 -0.49 1.36 11.02
CA SER A 92 -0.04 1.53 12.40
C SER A 92 1.48 1.66 12.49
N TYR A 93 1.95 2.31 13.55
CA TYR A 93 3.38 2.42 13.91
C TYR A 93 3.79 1.45 15.03
N PHE A 94 2.95 0.49 15.39
CA PHE A 94 3.30 -0.52 16.41
C PHE A 94 4.28 -1.57 15.88
N GLY A 95 4.18 -1.91 14.61
CA GLY A 95 5.05 -2.86 13.94
C GLY A 95 5.85 -2.24 12.80
N GLU A 96 6.42 -3.09 11.98
CA GLU A 96 7.19 -2.70 10.81
C GLU A 96 6.30 -2.27 9.64
N ASP A 97 6.90 -1.58 8.68
CA ASP A 97 6.31 -1.47 7.35
C ASP A 97 6.60 -2.74 6.58
N TYR A 98 5.55 -3.52 6.31
CA TYR A 98 5.68 -4.82 5.62
C TYR A 98 6.31 -4.69 4.24
N THR A 99 6.00 -3.60 3.53
CA THR A 99 6.55 -3.35 2.20
C THR A 99 8.07 -3.16 2.26
N ALA A 100 8.54 -2.33 3.19
CA ALA A 100 9.96 -2.05 3.38
C ALA A 100 10.71 -3.28 3.91
N ALA A 101 10.17 -3.94 4.93
CA ALA A 101 10.79 -5.10 5.56
C ALA A 101 10.94 -6.26 4.57
N TYR A 102 9.89 -6.58 3.82
CA TYR A 102 9.95 -7.67 2.85
C TYR A 102 10.74 -7.31 1.59
N LEU A 103 10.82 -6.04 1.20
CA LEU A 103 11.76 -5.58 0.16
C LEU A 103 13.20 -5.87 0.56
N VAL A 104 13.61 -5.50 1.77
CA VAL A 104 14.96 -5.75 2.29
C VAL A 104 15.22 -7.26 2.35
N ARG A 105 14.29 -8.02 2.93
CA ARG A 105 14.46 -9.47 3.06
C ARG A 105 14.56 -10.18 1.72
N LEU A 106 13.74 -9.78 0.74
CA LEU A 106 13.78 -10.30 -0.61
C LEU A 106 15.12 -10.00 -1.30
N ALA A 107 15.65 -8.79 -1.11
CA ALA A 107 16.94 -8.37 -1.63
C ALA A 107 18.09 -9.19 -1.03
N GLU A 108 18.12 -9.36 0.29
CA GLU A 108 19.10 -10.18 1.01
C GLU A 108 19.13 -11.63 0.50
N LEU A 109 17.95 -12.24 0.38
CA LEU A 109 17.82 -13.61 -0.11
C LEU A 109 18.27 -13.74 -1.56
N THR A 110 17.94 -12.77 -2.42
CA THR A 110 18.37 -12.75 -3.82
C THR A 110 19.88 -12.56 -3.93
N GLU A 111 20.47 -11.63 -3.18
CA GLU A 111 21.91 -11.39 -3.14
C GLU A 111 22.66 -12.67 -2.67
N ALA A 112 22.16 -13.34 -1.62
CA ALA A 112 22.72 -14.59 -1.13
C ALA A 112 22.63 -15.72 -2.17
N ASN A 113 21.51 -15.84 -2.89
CA ASN A 113 21.33 -16.84 -3.94
C ASN A 113 22.31 -16.61 -5.12
N LEU A 114 22.56 -15.36 -5.50
CA LEU A 114 23.53 -15.00 -6.53
C LEU A 114 24.96 -15.30 -6.07
N ALA A 115 25.29 -14.97 -4.83
CA ALA A 115 26.61 -15.28 -4.25
C ALA A 115 26.89 -16.82 -4.21
N ALA A 116 25.87 -17.58 -3.82
CA ALA A 116 25.96 -19.05 -3.81
C ALA A 116 26.15 -19.65 -5.20
N ARG A 117 25.76 -18.97 -6.27
CA ARG A 117 25.96 -19.33 -7.68
C ARG A 117 27.34 -18.90 -8.23
N GLY A 118 28.24 -18.41 -7.39
CA GLY A 118 29.58 -17.97 -7.79
C GLY A 118 29.67 -16.52 -8.27
N GLN A 119 28.61 -15.71 -8.09
CA GLN A 119 28.55 -14.31 -8.52
C GLN A 119 28.83 -13.33 -7.36
N SER A 120 29.56 -13.71 -6.34
CA SER A 120 29.75 -12.94 -5.10
C SER A 120 30.21 -11.49 -5.33
N ALA A 121 31.15 -11.26 -6.26
CA ALA A 121 31.64 -9.90 -6.55
C ALA A 121 30.61 -8.96 -7.20
N SER A 122 29.60 -9.51 -7.88
CA SER A 122 28.53 -8.75 -8.58
C SER A 122 27.14 -9.01 -8.01
N ALA A 123 27.02 -9.74 -6.89
CA ALA A 123 25.75 -10.19 -6.35
C ALA A 123 24.78 -9.05 -6.09
N ARG A 124 25.27 -7.95 -5.49
CA ARG A 124 24.44 -6.76 -5.24
C ARG A 124 23.93 -6.10 -6.51
N ALA A 125 24.80 -5.89 -7.49
CA ALA A 125 24.40 -5.31 -8.78
C ALA A 125 23.44 -6.24 -9.52
N GLY A 126 23.69 -7.55 -9.48
CA GLY A 126 22.81 -8.57 -10.04
C GLY A 126 21.42 -8.57 -9.39
N MET A 127 21.36 -8.55 -8.07
CA MET A 127 20.11 -8.47 -7.31
C MET A 127 19.32 -7.21 -7.67
N GLN A 128 19.96 -6.05 -7.71
CA GLN A 128 19.32 -4.80 -8.11
C GLN A 128 18.80 -4.87 -9.55
N ALA A 129 19.54 -5.49 -10.46
CA ALA A 129 19.12 -5.67 -11.85
C ALA A 129 17.92 -6.63 -11.96
N GLU A 130 17.94 -7.76 -11.24
CA GLU A 130 16.83 -8.71 -11.24
C GLU A 130 15.54 -8.10 -10.69
N LEU A 131 15.60 -7.37 -9.58
CA LEU A 131 14.43 -6.71 -8.97
C LEU A 131 13.86 -5.59 -9.87
N ARG A 132 14.73 -4.71 -10.38
CA ARG A 132 14.29 -3.56 -11.19
C ARG A 132 13.82 -3.95 -12.59
N GLY A 133 14.38 -5.04 -13.12
CA GLY A 133 14.09 -5.53 -14.47
C GLY A 133 12.74 -6.23 -14.62
N LEU A 134 11.98 -6.44 -13.54
CA LEU A 134 10.66 -7.04 -13.63
C LEU A 134 9.68 -6.09 -14.33
N ASP A 135 9.09 -6.55 -15.41
CA ASP A 135 8.01 -5.84 -16.10
C ASP A 135 6.64 -6.37 -15.64
N LEU A 136 6.08 -5.72 -14.61
CA LEU A 136 4.79 -6.11 -14.04
C LEU A 136 3.60 -5.83 -14.96
N THR A 137 3.79 -5.15 -16.10
CA THR A 137 2.70 -4.89 -17.07
C THR A 137 2.40 -6.08 -17.97
N ARG A 138 3.29 -7.09 -17.97
CA ARG A 138 3.08 -8.31 -18.76
C ARG A 138 2.08 -9.24 -18.09
N PRO A 139 1.18 -9.88 -18.82
CA PRO A 139 0.29 -10.89 -18.26
C PRO A 139 1.05 -12.03 -17.57
N VAL A 140 2.17 -12.45 -18.17
CA VAL A 140 3.08 -13.46 -17.61
C VAL A 140 4.44 -12.82 -17.40
N VAL A 141 4.87 -12.75 -16.13
CA VAL A 141 6.16 -12.19 -15.73
C VAL A 141 7.12 -13.33 -15.43
N THR A 142 8.18 -13.46 -16.23
CA THR A 142 9.25 -14.43 -15.95
C THR A 142 10.21 -13.85 -14.94
N VAL A 143 10.37 -14.54 -13.81
CA VAL A 143 11.23 -14.15 -12.70
C VAL A 143 12.59 -14.84 -12.85
N PRO A 144 13.71 -14.09 -12.73
CA PRO A 144 15.05 -14.67 -12.76
C PRO A 144 15.26 -15.70 -11.63
N PRO A 145 16.13 -16.73 -11.85
CA PRO A 145 16.20 -17.87 -10.94
C PRO A 145 16.67 -17.57 -9.51
N ALA A 146 17.50 -16.54 -9.29
CA ALA A 146 17.92 -16.18 -7.94
C ALA A 146 16.79 -15.49 -7.16
N LEU A 147 16.04 -14.61 -7.83
CA LEU A 147 14.87 -13.94 -7.28
C LEU A 147 13.70 -14.92 -7.09
N ALA A 148 13.48 -15.86 -8.02
CA ALA A 148 12.44 -16.88 -7.88
C ALA A 148 12.62 -17.71 -6.61
N ALA A 149 13.84 -18.22 -6.37
CA ALA A 149 14.15 -18.95 -5.14
C ALA A 149 14.02 -18.07 -3.87
N ALA A 150 14.30 -16.77 -3.98
CA ALA A 150 14.10 -15.83 -2.87
C ALA A 150 12.60 -15.62 -2.58
N ILE A 151 11.77 -15.49 -3.61
CA ILE A 151 10.30 -15.37 -3.47
C ILE A 151 9.73 -16.61 -2.78
N GLU A 152 10.06 -17.82 -3.23
CA GLU A 152 9.57 -19.05 -2.62
C GLU A 152 9.95 -19.16 -1.14
N ARG A 153 11.19 -18.86 -0.82
CA ARG A 153 11.67 -18.88 0.56
C ARG A 153 10.96 -17.82 1.42
N LEU A 154 10.89 -16.59 0.95
CA LEU A 154 10.24 -15.49 1.68
C LEU A 154 8.75 -15.76 1.89
N ARG A 155 8.06 -16.30 0.87
CA ARG A 155 6.66 -16.75 0.99
C ARG A 155 6.47 -17.71 2.16
N GLY A 156 7.36 -18.71 2.27
CA GLY A 156 7.35 -19.67 3.38
C GLY A 156 7.62 -19.00 4.74
N GLU A 157 8.58 -18.09 4.81
CA GLU A 157 8.90 -17.33 6.03
C GLU A 157 7.69 -16.48 6.49
N ILE A 158 7.07 -15.72 5.57
CA ILE A 158 5.90 -14.89 5.86
C ILE A 158 4.70 -15.74 6.27
N ALA A 159 4.34 -16.77 5.48
CA ALA A 159 3.20 -17.62 5.78
C ALA A 159 3.35 -18.31 7.16
N ALA A 160 4.55 -18.80 7.48
CA ALA A 160 4.83 -19.39 8.78
C ALA A 160 4.72 -18.35 9.92
N SER A 161 5.16 -17.12 9.71
CA SER A 161 5.02 -16.04 10.69
C SER A 161 3.55 -15.67 10.92
N LEU A 162 2.76 -15.56 9.86
CA LEU A 162 1.33 -15.28 9.93
C LEU A 162 0.56 -16.37 10.69
N LEU A 163 0.90 -17.65 10.48
CA LEU A 163 0.27 -18.78 11.18
C LEU A 163 0.66 -18.85 12.66
N ARG A 164 1.88 -18.45 13.03
CA ARG A 164 2.32 -18.38 14.42
C ARG A 164 1.93 -17.10 15.15
N HIS A 165 1.39 -16.12 14.43
CA HIS A 165 1.12 -14.76 14.95
C HIS A 165 2.36 -14.08 15.57
N ASP A 166 3.54 -14.31 14.99
CA ASP A 166 4.81 -13.78 15.52
C ASP A 166 4.88 -12.26 15.53
N PHE A 167 4.13 -11.62 14.61
CA PHE A 167 3.99 -10.17 14.51
C PHE A 167 3.10 -9.57 15.61
N ALA A 168 2.31 -10.38 16.31
CA ALA A 168 1.23 -9.95 17.19
C ALA A 168 1.62 -9.96 18.68
N LYS A 169 2.87 -9.72 19.05
CA LYS A 169 3.29 -9.68 20.45
C LYS A 169 2.51 -8.62 21.22
N GLY A 170 1.66 -9.08 22.15
CA GLY A 170 0.82 -8.20 22.97
C GLY A 170 -0.48 -7.74 22.30
N TRP A 171 -0.80 -8.24 21.12
CA TRP A 171 -2.03 -7.95 20.42
C TRP A 171 -2.79 -9.24 20.12
N THR A 172 -4.10 -9.22 20.19
CA THR A 172 -4.92 -10.38 19.81
C THR A 172 -5.40 -10.19 18.38
N ALA A 173 -4.94 -11.03 17.47
CA ALA A 173 -5.43 -11.02 16.10
C ALA A 173 -6.94 -11.34 16.11
N SER A 174 -7.75 -10.51 15.46
CA SER A 174 -9.19 -10.69 15.39
C SER A 174 -9.56 -11.99 14.66
N TYR A 175 -8.75 -12.39 13.68
CA TYR A 175 -8.95 -13.61 12.91
C TYR A 175 -7.61 -14.27 12.56
N SER A 176 -7.55 -15.57 12.73
CA SER A 176 -6.46 -16.40 12.22
C SER A 176 -6.68 -16.71 10.73
N LEU A 177 -5.60 -16.74 9.98
CA LEU A 177 -5.59 -17.25 8.61
C LEU A 177 -5.43 -18.76 8.64
N ASP A 178 -6.05 -19.46 7.69
CA ASP A 178 -5.70 -20.85 7.38
C ASP A 178 -4.38 -20.90 6.56
N PRO A 179 -3.78 -22.07 6.35
CA PRO A 179 -2.52 -22.18 5.61
C PRO A 179 -2.56 -21.60 4.20
N GLN A 180 -3.70 -21.73 3.50
CA GLN A 180 -3.86 -21.17 2.16
C GLN A 180 -3.94 -19.65 2.23
N GLY A 181 -4.78 -19.09 3.09
CA GLY A 181 -4.91 -17.64 3.26
C GLY A 181 -3.60 -16.99 3.72
N ALA A 182 -2.80 -17.69 4.53
CA ALA A 182 -1.48 -17.20 4.92
C ALA A 182 -0.50 -17.17 3.73
N ALA A 183 -0.51 -18.18 2.85
CA ALA A 183 0.31 -18.20 1.64
C ALA A 183 -0.12 -17.13 0.64
N GLU A 184 -1.42 -16.97 0.41
CA GLU A 184 -1.97 -15.91 -0.45
C GLU A 184 -1.65 -14.50 0.10
N THR A 185 -1.75 -14.32 1.43
CA THR A 185 -1.36 -13.06 2.08
C THR A 185 0.13 -12.78 1.90
N ALA A 186 0.99 -13.80 1.98
CA ALA A 186 2.41 -13.68 1.69
C ALA A 186 2.66 -13.24 0.23
N ASP A 187 1.91 -13.78 -0.73
CA ASP A 187 2.00 -13.37 -2.14
C ASP A 187 1.64 -11.90 -2.35
N PHE A 188 0.58 -11.43 -1.70
CA PHE A 188 0.21 -10.01 -1.73
C PHE A 188 1.29 -9.11 -1.13
N LEU A 189 1.89 -9.51 -0.01
CA LEU A 189 2.95 -8.73 0.65
C LEU A 189 4.24 -8.70 -0.19
N ILE A 190 4.63 -9.83 -0.79
CA ILE A 190 5.78 -9.90 -1.71
C ILE A 190 5.52 -9.07 -2.97
N TYR A 191 4.32 -9.20 -3.57
CA TYR A 191 3.94 -8.37 -4.71
C TYR A 191 4.01 -6.87 -4.36
N SER A 192 3.52 -6.49 -3.18
CA SER A 192 3.61 -5.11 -2.71
C SER A 192 5.07 -4.62 -2.62
N ALA A 193 5.97 -5.44 -2.11
CA ALA A 193 7.41 -5.14 -2.09
C ALA A 193 8.00 -5.00 -3.51
N LEU A 194 7.64 -5.89 -4.44
CA LEU A 194 8.10 -5.84 -5.83
C LEU A 194 7.67 -4.54 -6.54
N THR A 195 6.48 -4.01 -6.25
CA THR A 195 6.02 -2.74 -6.86
C THR A 195 6.86 -1.53 -6.46
N THR A 196 7.59 -1.62 -5.34
CA THR A 196 8.45 -0.53 -4.87
C THR A 196 9.79 -0.45 -5.57
N VAL A 197 10.18 -1.50 -6.29
CA VAL A 197 11.49 -1.61 -6.95
C VAL A 197 11.39 -1.87 -8.44
N ALA A 198 10.40 -2.62 -8.90
CA ALA A 198 10.15 -2.86 -10.32
C ALA A 198 9.86 -1.52 -11.04
N GLN A 199 10.59 -1.26 -12.12
CA GLN A 199 10.46 0.00 -12.85
C GLN A 199 9.18 0.05 -13.66
N ARG A 200 8.57 1.25 -13.71
CA ARG A 200 7.49 1.52 -14.66
C ARG A 200 8.05 1.53 -16.08
N PRO A 201 7.36 0.94 -17.05
CA PRO A 201 7.77 1.01 -18.45
C PRO A 201 7.97 2.46 -18.91
N GLY A 202 9.12 2.71 -19.53
CA GLY A 202 9.48 4.05 -20.01
C GLY A 202 9.85 5.06 -18.92
N SER A 203 10.06 4.62 -17.69
CA SER A 203 10.43 5.48 -16.54
C SER A 203 11.65 4.93 -15.82
N ALA A 204 12.42 5.82 -15.19
CA ALA A 204 13.52 5.45 -14.30
C ALA A 204 13.09 5.18 -12.85
N VAL A 205 11.79 5.35 -12.55
CA VAL A 205 11.25 5.17 -11.21
C VAL A 205 10.32 3.96 -11.13
N SER A 206 10.20 3.42 -9.91
CA SER A 206 9.26 2.36 -9.59
C SER A 206 7.80 2.86 -9.52
N TRP A 207 6.87 1.97 -9.24
CA TRP A 207 5.45 2.30 -9.07
C TRP A 207 5.17 3.18 -7.85
N THR A 208 6.11 3.23 -6.89
CA THR A 208 6.04 4.06 -5.68
C THR A 208 7.01 5.25 -5.71
N GLN A 209 7.49 5.68 -6.90
CA GLN A 209 8.48 6.74 -7.03
C GLN A 209 9.79 6.44 -6.27
N ASN A 210 10.24 5.18 -6.29
CA ASN A 210 11.40 4.64 -5.57
C ASN A 210 11.30 4.77 -4.03
N TRP A 211 10.08 4.84 -3.48
CA TRP A 211 9.87 4.66 -2.05
C TRP A 211 9.84 3.15 -1.72
N PRO A 212 10.32 2.67 -0.58
CA PRO A 212 11.01 3.40 0.50
C PRO A 212 12.46 3.75 0.15
N PHE A 213 13.06 4.66 0.94
CA PHE A 213 14.51 4.86 0.87
C PHE A 213 15.22 3.60 1.36
N GLU A 214 15.85 2.88 0.44
CA GLU A 214 16.56 1.63 0.74
C GLU A 214 17.81 1.48 -0.16
N PRO A 215 18.99 1.83 0.40
CA PRO A 215 20.24 1.78 -0.36
C PRO A 215 20.62 0.37 -0.85
N LEU A 216 20.18 -0.70 -0.17
CA LEU A 216 20.45 -2.08 -0.57
C LEU A 216 19.94 -2.36 -1.98
N VAL A 217 18.70 -1.95 -2.28
CA VAL A 217 18.09 -2.10 -3.60
C VAL A 217 18.33 -0.88 -4.50
N GLY A 218 18.98 0.15 -3.97
CA GLY A 218 19.26 1.40 -4.68
C GLY A 218 18.02 2.31 -4.82
N ASN A 219 17.03 2.16 -3.96
CA ASN A 219 15.86 3.04 -3.93
C ASN A 219 16.19 4.37 -3.25
N ALA A 220 15.84 5.46 -3.93
CA ALA A 220 15.86 6.80 -3.40
C ALA A 220 14.58 7.51 -3.87
N PRO A 221 13.66 7.87 -2.97
CA PRO A 221 12.42 8.56 -3.32
C PRO A 221 12.68 9.85 -4.08
N THR A 222 11.84 10.13 -5.08
CA THR A 222 11.99 11.31 -5.90
C THR A 222 11.52 12.56 -5.17
N VAL A 223 12.00 13.73 -5.61
CA VAL A 223 11.58 15.04 -5.08
C VAL A 223 10.07 15.24 -5.23
N ASP A 224 9.46 14.67 -6.27
CA ASP A 224 8.02 14.81 -6.50
C ASP A 224 7.17 14.17 -5.38
N THR A 225 7.63 13.07 -4.78
CA THR A 225 6.98 12.45 -3.62
C THR A 225 6.83 13.45 -2.46
N PHE A 226 7.89 14.19 -2.16
CA PHE A 226 7.89 15.18 -1.08
C PHE A 226 7.18 16.47 -1.48
N ARG A 227 7.32 16.91 -2.73
CA ARG A 227 6.69 18.14 -3.24
C ARG A 227 5.18 18.09 -3.10
N TRP A 228 4.53 17.03 -3.54
CA TRP A 228 3.07 16.91 -3.45
C TRP A 228 2.57 16.81 -2.00
N THR A 229 3.31 16.14 -1.13
CA THR A 229 3.01 16.11 0.30
C THR A 229 3.03 17.51 0.91
N TRP A 230 4.09 18.30 0.62
CA TRP A 230 4.19 19.66 1.12
C TRP A 230 3.14 20.60 0.52
N ILE A 231 2.85 20.50 -0.77
CA ILE A 231 1.81 21.31 -1.42
C ILE A 231 0.45 21.04 -0.77
N SER A 232 0.07 19.78 -0.58
CA SER A 232 -1.21 19.42 0.04
C SER A 232 -1.29 19.88 1.50
N PHE A 233 -0.19 19.74 2.25
CA PHE A 233 -0.11 20.22 3.63
C PHE A 233 -0.27 21.74 3.72
N CYS A 234 0.46 22.51 2.91
CA CYS A 234 0.35 23.97 2.87
C CYS A 234 -1.07 24.40 2.46
N PHE A 235 -1.64 23.77 1.42
CA PHE A 235 -3.00 24.07 0.99
C PHE A 235 -4.02 23.85 2.10
N THR A 236 -3.93 22.73 2.81
CA THR A 236 -4.79 22.42 3.94
C THR A 236 -4.67 23.47 5.06
N PHE A 237 -3.44 23.87 5.38
CA PHE A 237 -3.18 24.89 6.40
C PHE A 237 -3.79 26.25 6.04
N PHE A 238 -3.63 26.68 4.78
CA PHE A 238 -4.22 27.93 4.29
C PHE A 238 -5.75 27.86 4.25
N ALA A 239 -6.31 26.71 3.84
CA ALA A 239 -7.76 26.51 3.83
C ALA A 239 -8.35 26.59 5.25
N PHE A 240 -7.74 25.93 6.23
CA PHE A 240 -8.16 26.04 7.63
C PHE A 240 -7.98 27.46 8.18
N GLY A 241 -6.88 28.14 7.87
CA GLY A 241 -6.66 29.52 8.25
C GLY A 241 -7.74 30.46 7.72
N ALA A 242 -8.15 30.27 6.46
CA ALA A 242 -9.23 31.07 5.84
C ALA A 242 -10.62 30.80 6.45
N VAL A 243 -10.86 29.59 6.95
CA VAL A 243 -12.14 29.24 7.62
C VAL A 243 -12.19 29.81 9.05
N LEU A 244 -11.04 29.88 9.72
CA LEU A 244 -10.96 30.33 11.11
C LEU A 244 -10.86 31.85 11.26
N TYR A 245 -10.51 32.59 10.20
CA TYR A 245 -10.42 34.04 10.17
C TYR A 245 -11.70 34.68 9.62
#